data_f3c92ec85310fe7913fcfd094d8fa9cf
#
_entry.id   f3c92ec85310fe7913fcfd094d8fa9cf
#
_cell.length_a   1.000
_cell.length_b   1.000
_cell.length_c   1.000
_cell.angle_alpha   90.00
_cell.angle_beta   90.00
_cell.angle_gamma   90.00
#
_symmetry.space_group_name_H-M   'P 1'
#
loop_
_entity.id
_entity.type
_entity.pdbx_description
1 polymer ?
#
loop_
_entity_poly.entity_id
_entity_poly.type
_entity_poly.pdbx_seq_one_letter_code
_entity_poly.pdbx_strand_id
1 'polypeptide(L)'
;MKRSLLAAVLLAACTQTRFEHHPSGSTDWMTGSFLREHAQCRTVRPDGQPDAEAPCLIYHLPPMPDASPKTALGRHFVQIEFSDRRRVQIPLIADRRHQLSFPTGGDSGIQPQGNGWTRFRLADEGGTRSVFDSDTQILDYLNRNR
;
A
#
# COMPACT_ATOMS: atom_id res chain seq x y z
N MET A 1 54.12 20.98 -5.19
CA MET A 1 53.24 19.77 -5.17
C MET A 1 51.91 20.12 -4.49
N LYS A 2 50.88 20.30 -5.27
CA LYS A 2 49.55 20.57 -4.73
C LYS A 2 48.86 19.22 -4.46
N ARG A 3 48.66 18.89 -3.22
CA ARG A 3 47.81 17.76 -2.83
C ARG A 3 46.35 18.22 -2.87
N SER A 4 45.64 17.82 -3.90
CA SER A 4 44.18 17.97 -3.95
C SER A 4 43.56 16.97 -2.99
N LEU A 5 43.09 17.46 -1.86
CA LEU A 5 42.16 16.73 -0.99
C LEU A 5 40.82 16.68 -1.69
N LEU A 6 40.52 15.58 -2.36
CA LEU A 6 39.16 15.24 -2.75
C LEU A 6 38.39 14.92 -1.47
N ALA A 7 37.65 15.89 -0.99
CA ALA A 7 36.62 15.66 0.01
C ALA A 7 35.54 14.81 -0.65
N ALA A 8 35.54 13.51 -0.40
CA ALA A 8 34.44 12.66 -0.71
C ALA A 8 33.28 13.08 0.20
N VAL A 9 32.36 13.87 -0.34
CA VAL A 9 31.07 14.13 0.30
C VAL A 9 30.31 12.81 0.24
N LEU A 10 30.37 12.04 1.30
CA LEU A 10 29.46 10.96 1.56
C LEU A 10 28.06 11.58 1.75
N LEU A 11 27.32 11.69 0.65
CA LEU A 11 25.89 11.84 0.71
C LEU A 11 25.38 10.57 1.38
N ALA A 12 25.17 10.65 2.70
CA ALA A 12 24.34 9.69 3.39
C ALA A 12 22.96 9.83 2.78
N ALA A 13 22.69 9.07 1.72
CA ALA A 13 21.33 8.85 1.26
C ALA A 13 20.59 8.25 2.45
N CYS A 14 19.73 9.04 3.08
CA CYS A 14 18.71 8.50 3.98
C CYS A 14 17.89 7.55 3.13
N THR A 15 18.29 6.27 3.12
CA THR A 15 17.47 5.20 2.56
C THR A 15 16.27 5.10 3.48
N GLN A 16 15.20 5.80 3.10
CA GLN A 16 13.93 5.69 3.76
C GLN A 16 13.52 4.22 3.69
N THR A 17 13.36 3.61 4.86
CA THR A 17 12.93 2.21 4.96
C THR A 17 11.57 2.11 4.28
N ARG A 18 11.44 1.21 3.32
CA ARG A 18 10.19 1.04 2.58
C ARG A 18 9.04 0.69 3.50
N PHE A 19 9.28 -0.16 4.50
CA PHE A 19 8.29 -0.61 5.47
C PHE A 19 8.61 -0.08 6.86
N GLU A 20 7.58 0.43 7.54
CA GLU A 20 7.66 0.93 8.91
C GLU A 20 6.54 0.33 9.73
N HIS A 21 6.87 -0.12 10.93
CA HIS A 21 5.89 -0.53 11.92
C HIS A 21 5.58 0.64 12.85
N HIS A 22 4.29 0.99 12.95
CA HIS A 22 3.82 1.93 13.95
C HIS A 22 3.42 1.20 15.21
N PRO A 23 3.97 1.56 16.38
CA PRO A 23 3.57 0.96 17.65
C PRO A 23 2.13 1.34 18.00
N SER A 24 1.46 0.43 18.72
CA SER A 24 0.16 0.69 19.33
C SER A 24 0.26 1.87 20.29
N GLY A 25 -0.69 2.79 20.26
CA GLY A 25 -0.76 3.91 21.18
C GLY A 25 -0.88 5.28 20.54
N SER A 26 -0.93 5.40 19.22
CA SER A 26 -1.39 6.64 18.61
C SER A 26 -2.89 6.79 18.87
N THR A 27 -3.29 8.01 19.20
CA THR A 27 -4.64 8.39 19.63
C THR A 27 -5.72 8.24 18.58
N ASP A 28 -5.39 7.67 17.44
CA ASP A 28 -6.35 7.39 16.40
C ASP A 28 -7.15 6.12 16.72
N TRP A 29 -8.34 6.05 16.19
CA TRP A 29 -9.26 4.92 16.26
C TRP A 29 -8.63 3.56 15.87
N MET A 30 -7.42 3.56 15.38
CA MET A 30 -6.62 2.37 15.12
C MET A 30 -5.87 1.96 16.39
N THR A 31 -6.56 1.24 17.26
CA THR A 31 -5.92 0.60 18.42
C THR A 31 -5.12 -0.62 17.96
N GLY A 32 -3.87 -0.45 17.68
CA GLY A 32 -3.00 -1.55 17.31
C GLY A 32 -1.80 -1.09 16.50
N SER A 33 -0.80 -1.93 16.41
CA SER A 33 0.33 -1.72 15.52
C SER A 33 -0.13 -1.90 14.07
N PHE A 34 0.24 -1.01 13.20
CA PHE A 34 -0.01 -1.14 11.77
C PHE A 34 1.31 -1.06 10.99
N LEU A 35 1.31 -1.70 9.85
CA LEU A 35 2.40 -1.65 8.90
C LEU A 35 2.14 -0.54 7.89
N ARG A 36 3.15 0.27 7.63
CA ARG A 36 3.12 1.30 6.59
C ARG A 36 4.20 1.04 5.55
N GLU A 37 3.82 1.12 4.30
CA GLU A 37 4.74 1.04 3.16
C GLU A 37 4.85 2.39 2.47
N HIS A 38 6.06 2.82 2.17
CA HIS A 38 6.35 3.94 1.27
C HIS A 38 6.45 3.39 -0.16
N ALA A 39 5.44 3.66 -0.96
CA ALA A 39 5.31 3.15 -2.31
C ALA A 39 5.21 4.28 -3.33
N GLN A 40 5.17 3.91 -4.60
CA GLN A 40 4.85 4.80 -5.71
C GLN A 40 3.50 4.41 -6.28
N CYS A 41 2.73 5.41 -6.64
CA CYS A 41 1.43 5.27 -7.30
C CYS A 41 1.36 6.16 -8.52
N ARG A 42 0.53 5.77 -9.48
CA ARG A 42 0.22 6.59 -10.65
C ARG A 42 -1.22 6.35 -11.06
N THR A 43 -1.94 7.43 -11.33
CA THR A 43 -3.30 7.36 -11.85
C THR A 43 -3.25 6.87 -13.30
N VAL A 44 -4.23 6.09 -13.70
CA VAL A 44 -4.38 5.63 -15.08
C VAL A 44 -5.54 6.38 -15.71
N ARG A 45 -5.27 7.02 -16.84
CA ARG A 45 -6.27 7.79 -17.60
C ARG A 45 -7.24 6.86 -18.34
N PRO A 46 -8.40 7.37 -18.80
CA PRO A 46 -9.36 6.56 -19.56
C PRO A 46 -8.80 5.92 -20.84
N ASP A 47 -7.76 6.52 -21.44
CA ASP A 47 -7.05 5.95 -22.59
C ASP A 47 -6.09 4.81 -22.22
N GLY A 48 -5.99 4.44 -20.94
CA GLY A 48 -5.11 3.39 -20.44
C GLY A 48 -3.68 3.82 -20.18
N GLN A 49 -3.33 5.09 -20.42
CA GLN A 49 -1.98 5.59 -20.19
C GLN A 49 -1.83 6.07 -18.74
N PRO A 50 -0.74 5.69 -18.06
CA PRO A 50 -0.48 6.17 -16.70
C PRO A 50 -0.01 7.63 -16.71
N ASP A 51 -0.40 8.37 -15.68
CA ASP A 51 0.18 9.65 -15.33
C ASP A 51 1.55 9.50 -14.68
N ALA A 52 2.17 10.63 -14.33
CA ALA A 52 3.44 10.62 -13.63
C ALA A 52 3.34 9.92 -12.27
N GLU A 53 4.42 9.23 -11.89
CA GLU A 53 4.53 8.60 -10.59
C GLU A 53 4.57 9.64 -9.48
N ALA A 54 3.92 9.33 -8.37
CA ALA A 54 3.95 10.13 -7.16
C ALA A 54 4.04 9.22 -5.92
N PRO A 55 4.67 9.68 -4.84
CA PRO A 55 4.70 8.93 -3.60
C PRO A 55 3.29 8.67 -3.08
N CYS A 56 3.07 7.47 -2.55
CA CYS A 56 1.85 7.11 -1.84
C CYS A 56 2.21 6.31 -0.59
N LEU A 57 1.31 6.32 0.39
CA LEU A 57 1.43 5.55 1.61
C LEU A 57 0.42 4.41 1.59
N ILE A 58 0.88 3.23 1.94
CA ILE A 58 0.04 2.04 1.97
C ILE A 58 0.07 1.49 3.39
N TYR A 59 -1.10 1.36 3.98
CA TYR A 59 -1.26 0.89 5.34
C TYR A 59 -1.93 -0.48 5.36
N HIS A 60 -1.39 -1.39 6.14
CA HIS A 60 -2.10 -2.60 6.50
C HIS A 60 -2.83 -2.37 7.82
N LEU A 61 -4.14 -2.54 7.79
CA LEU A 61 -5.02 -2.44 8.95
C LEU A 61 -5.45 -3.86 9.33
N PRO A 62 -4.98 -4.37 10.50
CA PRO A 62 -5.38 -5.69 10.97
C PRO A 62 -6.85 -5.70 11.41
N PRO A 63 -7.50 -6.87 11.50
CA PRO A 63 -8.83 -6.98 12.07
C PRO A 63 -8.87 -6.47 13.51
N MET A 64 -9.96 -5.80 13.89
CA MET A 64 -10.17 -5.43 15.29
C MET A 64 -10.47 -6.68 16.13
N PRO A 65 -9.87 -6.83 17.33
CA PRO A 65 -9.98 -8.06 18.13
C PRO A 65 -11.42 -8.48 18.47
N ASP A 66 -12.32 -7.50 18.66
CA ASP A 66 -13.70 -7.74 19.09
C ASP A 66 -14.70 -7.73 17.92
N ALA A 67 -14.23 -7.62 16.69
CA ALA A 67 -15.08 -7.54 15.52
C ALA A 67 -15.40 -8.92 14.94
N SER A 68 -16.64 -9.08 14.45
CA SER A 68 -17.02 -10.29 13.73
C SER A 68 -16.28 -10.39 12.40
N PRO A 69 -15.82 -11.61 12.00
CA PRO A 69 -15.22 -11.82 10.67
C PRO A 69 -16.12 -11.47 9.49
N LYS A 70 -17.42 -11.33 9.73
CA LYS A 70 -18.40 -10.96 8.72
C LYS A 70 -18.49 -9.46 8.49
N THR A 71 -17.97 -8.65 9.40
CA THR A 71 -17.96 -7.19 9.28
C THR A 71 -16.66 -6.69 8.67
N ALA A 72 -16.69 -5.46 8.16
CA ALA A 72 -15.48 -4.81 7.67
C ALA A 72 -14.37 -4.78 8.72
N LEU A 73 -14.71 -4.49 9.97
CA LEU A 73 -13.76 -4.37 11.08
C LEU A 73 -13.14 -5.72 11.50
N GLY A 74 -13.73 -6.84 11.11
CA GLY A 74 -13.22 -8.19 11.36
C GLY A 74 -12.30 -8.73 10.27
N ARG A 75 -11.89 -7.90 9.31
CA ARG A 75 -11.07 -8.28 8.18
C ARG A 75 -9.78 -7.46 8.12
N HIS A 76 -8.79 -8.01 7.45
CA HIS A 76 -7.62 -7.23 7.06
C HIS A 76 -7.98 -6.26 5.94
N PHE A 77 -7.45 -5.05 6.00
CA PHE A 77 -7.56 -4.04 4.95
C PHE A 77 -6.20 -3.51 4.55
N VAL A 78 -6.11 -3.11 3.31
CA VAL A 78 -5.07 -2.21 2.84
C VAL A 78 -5.71 -0.86 2.55
N GLN A 79 -5.15 0.20 3.11
CA GLN A 79 -5.52 1.57 2.80
C GLN A 79 -4.41 2.22 2.00
N ILE A 80 -4.75 2.78 0.86
CA ILE A 80 -3.83 3.53 0.02
C ILE A 80 -4.16 5.01 0.16
N GLU A 81 -3.17 5.80 0.57
CA GLU A 81 -3.27 7.24 0.67
C GLU A 81 -2.40 7.87 -0.43
N PHE A 82 -3.03 8.56 -1.35
CA PHE A 82 -2.37 9.28 -2.42
C PHE A 82 -1.80 10.61 -1.95
N SER A 83 -0.87 11.17 -2.70
CA SER A 83 -0.25 12.47 -2.39
C SER A 83 -1.24 13.64 -2.34
N ASP A 84 -2.38 13.54 -3.03
CA ASP A 84 -3.49 14.49 -2.99
C ASP A 84 -4.47 14.27 -1.82
N ARG A 85 -4.14 13.38 -0.89
CA ARG A 85 -4.92 12.98 0.28
C ARG A 85 -6.17 12.13 -0.02
N ARG A 86 -6.40 11.73 -1.25
CA ARG A 86 -7.42 10.70 -1.54
C ARG A 86 -7.01 9.39 -0.86
N ARG A 87 -8.01 8.66 -0.39
CA ARG A 87 -7.82 7.36 0.25
C ARG A 87 -8.71 6.31 -0.39
N VAL A 88 -8.15 5.13 -0.54
CA VAL A 88 -8.87 3.95 -1.03
C VAL A 88 -8.63 2.81 -0.05
N GLN A 89 -9.68 2.11 0.32
CA GLN A 89 -9.59 0.94 1.18
C GLN A 89 -9.93 -0.32 0.40
N ILE A 90 -9.11 -1.35 0.55
CA ILE A 90 -9.27 -2.62 -0.15
C ILE A 90 -9.29 -3.72 0.90
N PRO A 91 -10.42 -4.45 1.04
CA PRO A 91 -10.46 -5.60 1.93
C PRO A 91 -9.58 -6.72 1.39
N LEU A 92 -8.84 -7.37 2.27
CA LEU A 92 -8.02 -8.52 1.92
C LEU A 92 -8.77 -9.82 2.19
N ILE A 93 -8.40 -10.85 1.45
CA ILE A 93 -8.90 -12.21 1.64
C ILE A 93 -7.80 -13.03 2.29
N ALA A 94 -8.13 -13.73 3.38
CA ALA A 94 -7.27 -14.70 4.01
C ALA A 94 -7.73 -16.12 3.61
N ASP A 95 -6.79 -16.93 3.12
CA ASP A 95 -7.06 -18.32 2.85
C ASP A 95 -6.97 -19.19 4.12
N ARG A 96 -7.13 -20.51 3.97
CA ARG A 96 -7.06 -21.46 5.10
C ARG A 96 -5.69 -21.52 5.78
N ARG A 97 -4.65 -21.07 5.09
CA ARG A 97 -3.27 -20.99 5.61
C ARG A 97 -2.92 -19.59 6.11
N HIS A 98 -3.93 -18.72 6.24
CA HIS A 98 -3.78 -17.32 6.61
C HIS A 98 -2.93 -16.48 5.61
N GLN A 99 -2.77 -16.96 4.37
CA GLN A 99 -2.18 -16.18 3.30
C GLN A 99 -3.14 -15.07 2.88
N LEU A 100 -2.63 -13.84 2.82
CA LEU A 100 -3.40 -12.69 2.42
C LEU A 100 -3.29 -12.46 0.92
N SER A 101 -4.40 -12.11 0.31
CA SER A 101 -4.48 -11.74 -1.10
C SER A 101 -5.47 -10.62 -1.34
N PHE A 102 -5.28 -9.91 -2.46
CA PHE A 102 -6.31 -9.00 -2.95
C PHE A 102 -7.50 -9.78 -3.51
N PRO A 103 -8.73 -9.24 -3.36
CA PRO A 103 -9.89 -9.89 -3.96
C PRO A 103 -9.77 -9.92 -5.49
N THR A 104 -10.13 -11.06 -6.07
CA THR A 104 -10.21 -11.27 -7.51
C THR A 104 -11.66 -11.51 -7.89
N GLY A 105 -12.20 -10.70 -8.78
CA GLY A 105 -13.56 -10.86 -9.29
C GLY A 105 -14.50 -9.71 -8.91
N GLY A 106 -15.71 -9.74 -9.47
CA GLY A 106 -16.68 -8.65 -9.38
C GLY A 106 -16.27 -7.47 -10.27
N ASP A 107 -16.74 -6.26 -9.89
CA ASP A 107 -16.42 -5.02 -10.62
C ASP A 107 -15.02 -4.51 -10.31
N SER A 108 -14.33 -5.12 -9.36
CA SER A 108 -12.96 -4.76 -8.97
C SER A 108 -11.97 -5.70 -9.66
N GLY A 109 -11.04 -5.12 -10.41
CA GLY A 109 -9.95 -5.84 -11.05
C GLY A 109 -8.62 -5.45 -10.43
N ILE A 110 -7.85 -6.43 -9.96
CA ILE A 110 -6.50 -6.20 -9.46
C ILE A 110 -5.58 -7.16 -10.21
N GLN A 111 -4.67 -6.60 -11.00
CA GLN A 111 -3.84 -7.37 -11.91
C GLN A 111 -2.38 -6.92 -11.87
N PRO A 112 -1.44 -7.88 -11.78
CA PRO A 112 -0.03 -7.59 -12.01
C PRO A 112 0.18 -7.03 -13.43
N GLN A 113 1.02 -6.00 -13.55
CA GLN A 113 1.36 -5.37 -14.83
C GLN A 113 2.77 -5.72 -15.30
N GLY A 114 3.50 -6.56 -14.56
CA GLY A 114 4.92 -6.74 -14.75
C GLY A 114 5.76 -5.60 -14.13
N ASN A 115 7.08 -5.78 -14.08
CA ASN A 115 8.02 -4.79 -13.52
C ASN A 115 7.71 -4.33 -12.07
N GLY A 116 7.00 -5.16 -11.30
CA GLY A 116 6.65 -4.85 -9.91
C GLY A 116 5.43 -3.94 -9.74
N TRP A 117 4.74 -3.56 -10.81
CA TRP A 117 3.53 -2.76 -10.76
C TRP A 117 2.28 -3.64 -10.71
N THR A 118 1.31 -3.19 -9.93
CA THR A 118 -0.03 -3.79 -9.86
C THR A 118 -1.07 -2.75 -10.24
N ARG A 119 -1.97 -3.10 -11.13
CA ARG A 119 -3.09 -2.24 -11.53
C ARG A 119 -4.32 -2.56 -10.71
N PHE A 120 -4.89 -1.51 -10.14
CA PHE A 120 -6.11 -1.55 -9.35
C PHE A 120 -7.23 -0.86 -10.11
N ARG A 121 -8.35 -1.56 -10.27
CA ARG A 121 -9.60 -1.01 -10.79
C ARG A 121 -10.65 -1.19 -9.73
N LEU A 122 -11.02 -0.10 -9.08
CA LEU A 122 -11.92 -0.13 -7.93
C LEU A 122 -13.14 0.71 -8.21
N ALA A 123 -14.31 0.16 -7.91
CA ALA A 123 -15.54 0.93 -7.86
C ALA A 123 -15.68 1.53 -6.45
N ASP A 124 -15.94 2.83 -6.38
CA ASP A 124 -16.30 3.49 -5.14
C ASP A 124 -17.81 3.38 -4.88
N GLU A 125 -18.27 3.87 -3.72
CA GLU A 125 -19.67 3.85 -3.33
C GLU A 125 -20.58 4.64 -4.30
N GLY A 126 -20.04 5.58 -5.04
CA GLY A 126 -20.75 6.36 -6.07
C GLY A 126 -20.76 5.71 -7.46
N GLY A 127 -20.15 4.53 -7.60
CA GLY A 127 -20.02 3.84 -8.88
C GLY A 127 -18.89 4.40 -9.75
N THR A 128 -18.12 5.37 -9.27
CA THR A 128 -16.94 5.90 -9.95
C THR A 128 -15.80 4.89 -9.87
N ARG A 129 -15.23 4.56 -11.01
CA ARG A 129 -14.08 3.65 -11.04
C ARG A 129 -12.78 4.43 -10.89
N SER A 130 -12.05 4.14 -9.82
CA SER A 130 -10.67 4.58 -9.69
C SER A 130 -9.76 3.54 -10.33
N VAL A 131 -8.93 3.99 -11.28
CA VAL A 131 -7.91 3.14 -11.91
C VAL A 131 -6.54 3.73 -11.62
N PHE A 132 -5.69 2.97 -10.99
CA PHE A 132 -4.34 3.39 -10.66
C PHE A 132 -3.38 2.19 -10.60
N ASP A 133 -2.11 2.48 -10.74
CA ASP A 133 -1.05 1.51 -10.54
C ASP A 133 -0.29 1.82 -9.26
N SER A 134 0.18 0.80 -8.58
CA SER A 134 1.10 0.92 -7.46
C SER A 134 2.19 -0.15 -7.55
N ASP A 135 3.38 0.20 -7.09
CA ASP A 135 4.50 -0.73 -6.94
C ASP A 135 4.51 -1.44 -5.58
N THR A 136 3.36 -1.47 -4.91
CA THR A 136 3.22 -2.03 -3.56
C THR A 136 3.73 -3.47 -3.46
N GLN A 137 4.44 -3.74 -2.39
CA GLN A 137 4.92 -5.07 -2.00
C GLN A 137 4.34 -5.51 -0.65
N ILE A 138 3.27 -4.83 -0.19
CA ILE A 138 2.75 -5.03 1.16
C ILE A 138 2.27 -6.46 1.40
N LEU A 139 1.64 -7.10 0.43
CA LEU A 139 1.18 -8.49 0.57
C LEU A 139 2.34 -9.47 0.70
N ASP A 140 3.38 -9.30 -0.13
CA ASP A 140 4.57 -10.15 -0.05
C ASP A 140 5.27 -9.99 1.29
N TYR A 141 5.34 -8.76 1.79
CA TYR A 141 5.91 -8.49 3.11
C TYR A 141 5.10 -9.15 4.22
N LEU A 142 3.79 -8.96 4.23
CA LEU A 142 2.88 -9.54 5.23
C LEU A 142 2.94 -11.06 5.22
N ASN A 143 2.93 -11.66 4.05
CA ASN A 143 2.93 -13.11 3.89
C ASN A 143 4.27 -13.76 4.26
N ARG A 144 5.37 -13.05 4.15
CA ARG A 144 6.70 -13.53 4.55
C ARG A 144 7.00 -13.34 6.02
N ASN A 145 6.40 -12.36 6.68
CA ASN A 145 6.72 -11.96 8.06
C ASN A 145 5.60 -12.34 9.05
N ARG A 146 5.01 -13.49 8.86
CA ARG A 146 3.99 -14.03 9.75
C ARG A 146 4.57 -14.89 10.84
#